data_e6427e12c1a5ee60f20042cfa0072be6
#
_entry.id   e6427e12c1a5ee60f20042cfa0072be6
#
_cell.length_a   1.000
_cell.length_b   1.000
_cell.length_c   1.000
_cell.angle_alpha   90.00
_cell.angle_beta   90.00
_cell.angle_gamma   90.00
#
_symmetry.space_group_name_H-M   'P 1'
#
loop_
_entity.id
_entity.type
_entity.pdbx_description
1 polymer ?
#
loop_
_entity_poly.entity_id
_entity_poly.type
_entity_poly.pdbx_seq_one_letter_code
_entity_poly.pdbx_strand_id
1 'polypeptide(L)'
;MGQASVIWVTAQFRAAPGRADALIALLDELARHSRTEAGCIDYVYLRDGDAFSSVEQWASAEAEAAHNDSDFLHAILKRILPLLDGRPHVSRWRRVV
;
A
#
# COMPACT_ATOMS: atom_id res chain seq x y z
N MET A 1 8.09 15.07 -16.56
CA MET A 1 6.90 14.38 -17.06
C MET A 1 7.21 12.90 -17.22
N GLY A 2 6.22 12.11 -17.48
CA GLY A 2 6.37 10.70 -17.72
C GLY A 2 7.07 9.96 -16.59
N GLN A 3 8.00 9.08 -16.94
CA GLN A 3 8.66 8.18 -15.99
C GLN A 3 9.42 8.91 -14.88
N ALA A 4 9.94 10.12 -15.15
CA ALA A 4 10.75 10.83 -14.17
C ALA A 4 9.97 11.25 -12.93
N SER A 5 8.65 11.45 -13.04
CA SER A 5 7.81 11.85 -11.92
C SER A 5 7.19 10.67 -11.17
N VAL A 6 7.26 9.47 -11.74
CA VAL A 6 6.65 8.27 -11.14
C VAL A 6 7.39 7.86 -9.88
N ILE A 7 6.64 7.62 -8.83
CA ILE A 7 7.16 7.09 -7.57
C ILE A 7 6.64 5.66 -7.40
N TRP A 8 7.54 4.76 -7.07
CA TRP A 8 7.20 3.41 -6.63
C TRP A 8 7.23 3.39 -5.10
N VAL A 9 6.23 2.79 -4.50
CA VAL A 9 6.15 2.67 -3.03
C VAL A 9 5.96 1.20 -2.67
N THR A 10 6.70 0.75 -1.67
CA THR A 10 6.47 -0.55 -1.05
C THR A 10 6.21 -0.33 0.43
N ALA A 11 5.16 -0.99 0.95
CA ALA A 11 4.90 -1.07 2.38
C ALA A 11 4.97 -2.54 2.75
N GLN A 12 5.97 -2.90 3.54
CA GLN A 12 6.23 -4.28 3.94
C GLN A 12 5.77 -4.47 5.38
N PHE A 13 5.10 -5.57 5.64
CA PHE A 13 4.56 -5.88 6.96
C PHE A 13 4.33 -7.38 7.10
N ARG A 14 4.05 -7.81 8.31
CA ARG A 14 3.82 -9.20 8.64
C ARG A 14 2.48 -9.36 9.33
N ALA A 15 1.71 -10.37 8.93
CA ALA A 15 0.46 -10.71 9.60
C ALA A 15 0.74 -11.30 10.97
N ALA A 16 -0.05 -10.91 11.96
CA ALA A 16 -0.05 -11.58 13.26
C ALA A 16 -0.54 -13.04 13.08
N PRO A 17 -0.11 -13.97 13.97
CA PRO A 17 -0.51 -15.36 13.85
C PRO A 17 -2.02 -15.54 13.74
N GLY A 18 -2.47 -16.29 12.73
CA GLY A 18 -3.88 -16.59 12.51
C GLY A 18 -4.70 -15.45 11.92
N ARG A 19 -4.07 -14.32 11.53
CA ARG A 19 -4.79 -13.14 11.06
C ARG A 19 -4.67 -12.89 9.56
N ALA A 20 -3.97 -13.75 8.83
CA ALA A 20 -3.70 -13.51 7.41
C ALA A 20 -4.97 -13.36 6.58
N ASP A 21 -5.98 -14.22 6.78
CA ASP A 21 -7.20 -14.16 5.98
C ASP A 21 -7.99 -12.87 6.21
N ALA A 22 -8.12 -12.46 7.49
CA ALA A 22 -8.78 -11.20 7.82
C ALA A 22 -8.02 -10.01 7.24
N LEU A 23 -6.68 -10.06 7.29
CA LEU A 23 -5.83 -9.02 6.71
C LEU A 23 -6.01 -8.93 5.20
N ILE A 24 -6.00 -10.06 4.49
CA ILE A 24 -6.15 -10.08 3.03
C ILE A 24 -7.47 -9.44 2.60
N ALA A 25 -8.55 -9.68 3.33
CA ALA A 25 -9.85 -9.06 3.01
C ALA A 25 -9.76 -7.53 3.05
N LEU A 26 -9.05 -6.98 4.04
CA LEU A 26 -8.86 -5.53 4.13
C LEU A 26 -7.88 -5.00 3.09
N LEU A 27 -6.82 -5.75 2.78
CA LEU A 27 -5.88 -5.37 1.73
C LEU A 27 -6.54 -5.35 0.36
N ASP A 28 -7.46 -6.28 0.08
CA ASP A 28 -8.24 -6.27 -1.15
C ASP A 28 -9.09 -5.01 -1.25
N GLU A 29 -9.78 -4.64 -0.18
CA GLU A 29 -10.58 -3.43 -0.12
C GLU A 29 -9.73 -2.18 -0.35
N LEU A 30 -8.57 -2.11 0.30
CA LEU A 30 -7.64 -0.97 0.16
C LEU A 30 -7.10 -0.87 -1.25
N ALA A 31 -6.67 -1.99 -1.85
CA ALA A 31 -6.13 -1.97 -3.20
C ALA A 31 -7.18 -1.54 -4.22
N ARG A 32 -8.40 -2.05 -4.12
CA ARG A 32 -9.50 -1.68 -5.03
C ARG A 32 -9.79 -0.20 -4.96
N HIS A 33 -9.89 0.35 -3.75
CA HIS A 33 -10.13 1.78 -3.58
C HIS A 33 -8.97 2.62 -4.13
N SER A 34 -7.74 2.23 -3.77
CA SER A 34 -6.54 3.00 -4.15
C SER A 34 -6.40 3.11 -5.67
N ARG A 35 -6.75 2.05 -6.40
CA ARG A 35 -6.71 2.07 -7.86
C ARG A 35 -7.65 3.09 -8.49
N THR A 36 -8.66 3.56 -7.76
CA THR A 36 -9.58 4.59 -8.25
C THR A 36 -9.08 6.00 -7.96
N GLU A 37 -8.05 6.16 -7.16
CA GLU A 37 -7.54 7.46 -6.77
C GLU A 37 -6.76 8.12 -7.91
N ALA A 38 -6.88 9.45 -8.01
CA ALA A 38 -6.18 10.20 -9.05
C ALA A 38 -4.67 10.00 -8.93
N GLY A 39 -4.02 9.69 -10.06
CA GLY A 39 -2.58 9.48 -10.11
C GLY A 39 -2.11 8.11 -9.67
N CYS A 40 -3.00 7.22 -9.25
CA CYS A 40 -2.63 5.83 -8.99
C CYS A 40 -2.46 5.10 -10.33
N ILE A 41 -1.24 4.66 -10.62
CA ILE A 41 -0.94 3.90 -11.83
C ILE A 41 -1.21 2.43 -11.59
N ASP A 42 -0.76 1.91 -10.44
CA ASP A 42 -1.01 0.54 -10.04
C ASP A 42 -0.90 0.40 -8.53
N TYR A 43 -1.56 -0.60 -7.98
CA TYR A 43 -1.56 -0.86 -6.55
C TYR A 43 -1.90 -2.32 -6.31
N VAL A 44 -0.91 -3.11 -5.89
CA VAL A 44 -1.08 -4.54 -5.64
C VAL A 44 -0.45 -4.92 -4.32
N TYR A 45 -0.88 -6.05 -3.76
CA TYR A 45 -0.25 -6.67 -2.62
C TYR A 45 0.32 -8.03 -3.01
N LEU A 46 1.52 -8.30 -2.54
CA LEU A 46 2.22 -9.57 -2.71
C LEU A 46 2.38 -10.24 -1.34
N ARG A 47 2.52 -11.55 -1.35
CA ARG A 47 2.60 -12.34 -0.13
C ARG A 47 3.68 -13.40 -0.24
N ASP A 48 4.40 -13.62 0.85
CA ASP A 48 5.27 -14.78 1.07
C ASP A 48 5.08 -15.24 2.52
N GLY A 49 4.32 -16.33 2.72
CA GLY A 49 3.95 -16.76 4.08
C GLY A 49 3.15 -15.69 4.79
N ASP A 50 3.61 -15.28 5.97
CA ASP A 50 3.00 -14.20 6.74
C ASP A 50 3.56 -12.81 6.38
N ALA A 51 4.53 -12.74 5.47
CA ALA A 51 5.09 -11.49 4.99
C ALA A 51 4.29 -10.98 3.80
N PHE A 52 4.01 -9.68 3.82
CA PHE A 52 3.26 -8.98 2.77
C PHE A 52 4.02 -7.75 2.32
N SER A 53 3.82 -7.38 1.08
CA SER A 53 4.29 -6.08 0.57
C SER A 53 3.27 -5.50 -0.38
N SER A 54 2.99 -4.19 -0.23
CA SER A 54 2.38 -3.47 -1.33
C SER A 54 3.43 -3.24 -2.42
N VAL A 55 2.98 -3.10 -3.66
CA VAL A 55 3.76 -2.52 -4.75
C VAL A 55 2.86 -1.49 -5.41
N GLU A 56 3.22 -0.23 -5.27
CA GLU A 56 2.40 0.89 -5.67
C GLU A 56 3.17 1.74 -6.66
N GLN A 57 2.46 2.26 -7.65
CA GLN A 57 3.00 3.24 -8.58
C GLN A 57 2.10 4.46 -8.57
N TRP A 58 2.70 5.63 -8.33
CA TRP A 58 2.00 6.91 -8.31
C TRP A 58 2.61 7.83 -9.34
N ALA A 59 1.75 8.54 -10.07
CA ALA A 59 2.19 9.42 -11.15
C ALA A 59 3.08 10.58 -10.65
N SER A 60 2.95 10.94 -9.37
CA SER A 60 3.67 12.07 -8.78
C SER A 60 3.74 11.94 -7.26
N ALA A 61 4.62 12.72 -6.63
CA ALA A 61 4.68 12.83 -5.18
C ALA A 61 3.37 13.36 -4.59
N GLU A 62 2.71 14.28 -5.31
CA GLU A 62 1.44 14.86 -4.88
C GLU A 62 0.32 13.83 -4.87
N ALA A 63 0.30 12.91 -5.85
CA ALA A 63 -0.68 11.83 -5.89
C ALA A 63 -0.49 10.87 -4.71
N GLU A 64 0.75 10.50 -4.39
CA GLU A 64 1.04 9.66 -3.23
C GLU A 64 0.65 10.38 -1.93
N ALA A 65 0.97 11.66 -1.81
CA ALA A 65 0.63 12.45 -0.62
C ALA A 65 -0.89 12.52 -0.42
N ALA A 66 -1.65 12.71 -1.49
CA ALA A 66 -3.12 12.72 -1.42
C ALA A 66 -3.68 11.37 -0.95
N HIS A 67 -3.11 10.26 -1.42
CA HIS A 67 -3.45 8.91 -0.95
C HIS A 67 -3.19 8.78 0.55
N ASN A 68 -2.02 9.19 1.00
CA ASN A 68 -1.63 9.09 2.41
C ASN A 68 -2.51 9.96 3.32
N ASP A 69 -3.03 11.06 2.83
CA ASP A 69 -3.89 11.97 3.59
C ASP A 69 -5.38 11.60 3.51
N SER A 70 -5.75 10.60 2.72
CA SER A 70 -7.15 10.28 2.51
C SER A 70 -7.83 9.76 3.77
N ASP A 71 -9.09 10.14 3.94
CA ASP A 71 -9.91 9.61 5.04
C ASP A 71 -10.09 8.10 4.94
N PHE A 72 -10.20 7.59 3.71
CA PHE A 72 -10.34 6.17 3.48
C PHE A 72 -9.12 5.40 4.04
N LEU A 73 -7.90 5.84 3.70
CA LEU A 73 -6.70 5.17 4.19
C LEU A 73 -6.63 5.21 5.71
N HIS A 74 -6.88 6.38 6.31
CA HIS A 74 -6.84 6.51 7.77
C HIS A 74 -7.85 5.58 8.44
N ALA A 75 -9.04 5.46 7.90
CA ALA A 75 -10.07 4.59 8.47
C ALA A 75 -9.71 3.10 8.34
N ILE A 76 -9.24 2.67 7.17
CA ILE A 76 -8.93 1.25 6.96
C ILE A 76 -7.67 0.84 7.73
N LEU A 77 -6.71 1.73 7.91
CA LEU A 77 -5.50 1.44 8.70
C LEU A 77 -5.84 1.14 10.15
N LYS A 78 -6.87 1.76 10.72
CA LYS A 78 -7.33 1.43 12.08
C LYS A 78 -7.79 -0.02 12.20
N ARG A 79 -8.23 -0.61 11.09
CA ARG A 79 -8.67 -2.01 11.04
C ARG A 79 -7.53 -2.95 10.67
N ILE A 80 -6.56 -2.48 9.88
CA ILE A 80 -5.42 -3.26 9.43
C ILE A 80 -4.37 -3.41 10.53
N LEU A 81 -3.97 -2.31 11.17
CA LEU A 81 -2.84 -2.30 12.11
C LEU A 81 -2.97 -3.32 13.24
N PRO A 82 -4.17 -3.55 13.84
CA PRO A 82 -4.31 -4.57 14.87
C PRO A 82 -4.07 -6.00 14.39
N LEU A 83 -4.09 -6.25 13.08
CA LEU A 83 -3.88 -7.57 12.49
C LEU A 83 -2.40 -7.83 12.16
N LEU A 84 -1.52 -6.87 12.41
CA LEU A 84 -0.11 -6.97 12.07
C LEU A 84 0.74 -7.38 13.26
N ASP A 85 1.83 -8.06 12.95
CA ASP A 85 2.93 -8.31 13.88
C ASP A 85 4.01 -7.26 13.60
N GLY A 86 4.03 -6.22 14.42
CA GLY A 86 4.94 -5.10 14.25
C GLY A 86 4.41 -4.01 13.31
N ARG A 87 5.28 -3.09 12.95
CA ARG A 87 4.94 -1.92 12.15
C ARG A 87 5.26 -2.14 10.69
N PRO A 88 4.46 -1.54 9.76
CA PRO A 88 4.85 -1.51 8.36
C PRO A 88 6.15 -0.74 8.16
N HIS A 89 6.95 -1.20 7.19
CA HIS A 89 8.14 -0.50 6.73
C HIS A 89 7.86 0.03 5.33
N VAL A 90 7.83 1.35 5.18
CA VAL A 90 7.51 2.01 3.92
C VAL A 90 8.79 2.49 3.26
N SER A 91 8.95 2.16 1.98
CA SER A 91 10.08 2.61 1.17
C SER A 91 9.58 3.26 -0.11
N ARG A 92 10.31 4.26 -0.58
CA ARG A 92 10.02 4.95 -1.83
C ARG A 92 11.18 4.78 -2.78
N TRP A 93 10.84 4.49 -4.04
CA TRP A 93 11.81 4.10 -5.05
C TRP A 93 11.61 4.93 -6.31
N ARG A 94 12.72 5.15 -7.02
CA ARG A 94 12.70 5.70 -8.38
C ARG A 94 13.26 4.64 -9.33
N ARG A 95 12.62 4.50 -10.48
CA ARG A 95 13.10 3.57 -11.49
C ARG A 95 14.43 4.06 -12.07
N VAL A 96 15.41 3.14 -12.21
CA VAL A 96 16.72 3.46 -12.80
C VAL A 96 16.94 2.78 -14.14
N VAL A 97 16.18 1.74 -14.43
CA VAL A 97 16.31 1.01 -15.71
C VAL A 97 14.96 0.63 -16.29
#